data_3cead5fdcf43a8fed339dfa98fc869c2
#
_entry.id   3cead5fdcf43a8fed339dfa98fc869c2
#
_cell.length_a   1.000
_cell.length_b   1.000
_cell.length_c   1.000
_cell.angle_alpha   90.00
_cell.angle_beta   90.00
_cell.angle_gamma   90.00
#
_symmetry.space_group_name_H-M   'P 1'
#
loop_
_entity.id
_entity.type
_entity.pdbx_description
1 polymer ?
#
loop_
_entity_poly.entity_id
_entity_poly.type
_entity_poly.pdbx_seq_one_letter_code
_entity_poly.pdbx_strand_id
1 'polypeptide(L)'
;MGTVACGQIFKGASRSFTYRHERLWYRDEFPYHQHPEYEITVVFSGNGQRVTNDFTEPFREGEVVVLPPYFPHGWVYDKALCAPDGMIENGSLQFGEEFLVQLSQLSPEFQPVVRF
;
A
#
# COMPACT_ATOMS: atom_id res chain seq x y z
N MET A 1 -13.11 -8.79 -4.25
CA MET A 1 -12.83 -8.33 -3.96
C MET A 1 -12.73 -7.18 -4.03
N GLY A 2 -12.96 -6.76 -3.79
CA GLY A 2 -12.98 -5.70 -3.65
C GLY A 2 -12.05 -4.90 -3.93
N THR A 3 -11.64 -4.85 -4.79
CA THR A 3 -10.74 -4.03 -4.99
C THR A 3 -11.20 -2.79 -5.25
N VAL A 4 -10.73 -1.97 -4.65
CA VAL A 4 -11.09 -0.70 -4.76
C VAL A 4 -10.38 -0.04 -5.75
N ALA A 5 -10.90 0.21 -6.76
CA ALA A 5 -10.29 1.00 -7.75
C ALA A 5 -10.35 2.41 -7.32
N CYS A 6 -9.48 3.19 -7.68
CA CYS A 6 -9.53 4.61 -7.48
C CYS A 6 -9.64 5.07 -6.06
N GLY A 7 -9.03 4.36 -5.18
CA GLY A 7 -8.86 4.89 -3.88
C GLY A 7 -10.08 5.27 -3.13
N GLN A 8 -11.01 4.45 -3.15
CA GLN A 8 -12.15 4.68 -2.34
C GLN A 8 -11.81 4.43 -0.91
N ILE A 9 -11.09 5.28 -0.28
CA ILE A 9 -10.71 5.14 1.10
C ILE A 9 -11.72 5.83 1.95
N PHE A 10 -12.37 5.10 2.80
CA PHE A 10 -13.27 5.71 3.73
C PHE A 10 -12.50 6.10 4.96
N LYS A 11 -12.44 7.37 5.25
CA LYS A 11 -11.71 7.82 6.41
C LYS A 11 -12.56 8.46 7.46
N GLY A 12 -13.73 8.65 7.37
CA GLY A 12 -14.49 9.34 8.37
C GLY A 12 -13.92 10.70 8.70
N ALA A 13 -14.71 11.57 9.25
CA ALA A 13 -14.32 12.95 9.47
C ALA A 13 -13.18 13.14 10.46
N SER A 14 -13.03 12.26 11.42
CA SER A 14 -12.03 12.44 12.46
C SER A 14 -10.78 11.61 12.26
N ARG A 15 -10.67 10.91 11.16
CA ARG A 15 -9.52 10.04 10.97
C ARG A 15 -8.41 10.71 10.20
N SER A 16 -7.19 10.54 10.69
CA SER A 16 -6.00 11.03 10.01
C SER A 16 -5.47 10.02 9.02
N PHE A 17 -5.80 8.77 9.19
CA PHE A 17 -5.30 7.71 8.32
C PHE A 17 -6.26 6.52 8.33
N THR A 18 -6.04 5.61 7.40
CA THR A 18 -6.78 4.35 7.33
C THR A 18 -5.77 3.22 7.23
N TYR A 19 -5.95 2.20 8.02
CA TYR A 19 -5.10 1.03 7.97
C TYR A 19 -5.94 -0.19 7.63
N ARG A 20 -5.43 -1.02 6.74
CA ARG A 20 -6.06 -2.27 6.35
C ARG A 20 -5.05 -3.38 6.47
N HIS A 21 -5.49 -4.49 7.02
CA HIS A 21 -4.65 -5.68 7.13
C HIS A 21 -5.48 -6.84 6.57
N GLU A 22 -4.95 -7.51 5.58
CA GLU A 22 -5.68 -8.57 4.92
C GLU A 22 -4.85 -9.85 4.88
N ARG A 23 -5.50 -10.96 5.17
CA ARG A 23 -4.94 -12.28 5.02
C ARG A 23 -5.95 -13.09 4.24
N LEU A 24 -5.62 -13.43 3.01
CA LEU A 24 -6.56 -14.00 2.06
C LEU A 24 -5.98 -15.21 1.37
N TRP A 25 -6.85 -15.98 0.73
CA TRP A 25 -6.39 -17.00 -0.20
C TRP A 25 -5.67 -16.31 -1.34
N TYR A 26 -4.70 -16.99 -1.89
CA TYR A 26 -3.98 -16.52 -3.05
C TYR A 26 -4.92 -16.01 -4.13
N ARG A 27 -4.52 -14.91 -4.73
CA ARG A 27 -5.14 -14.40 -5.94
C ARG A 27 -3.99 -13.87 -6.78
N ASP A 28 -4.10 -14.05 -8.11
CA ASP A 28 -2.98 -13.72 -8.96
C ASP A 28 -2.78 -12.23 -9.16
N GLU A 29 -3.79 -11.39 -8.91
CA GLU A 29 -3.51 -9.96 -9.00
C GLU A 29 -4.45 -9.11 -8.16
N PHE A 30 -3.93 -7.95 -7.80
CA PHE A 30 -4.70 -6.86 -7.23
C PHE A 30 -4.69 -5.76 -8.27
N PRO A 31 -5.82 -5.14 -8.56
CA PRO A 31 -5.94 -4.23 -9.68
C PRO A 31 -4.94 -3.08 -9.65
N TYR A 32 -4.48 -2.76 -10.82
CA TYR A 32 -3.66 -1.59 -11.04
C TYR A 32 -4.57 -0.39 -10.88
N HIS A 33 -4.21 0.53 -10.01
CA HIS A 33 -5.04 1.69 -9.70
C HIS A 33 -4.21 2.82 -9.11
N GLN A 34 -4.84 3.97 -8.91
CA GLN A 34 -4.20 5.09 -8.23
C GLN A 34 -5.25 5.75 -7.34
N HIS A 35 -4.77 6.48 -6.37
CA HIS A 35 -5.65 7.18 -5.42
C HIS A 35 -4.93 8.40 -4.86
N PRO A 36 -5.67 9.35 -4.29
CA PRO A 36 -5.07 10.61 -3.82
C PRO A 36 -4.25 10.50 -2.54
N GLU A 37 -4.31 9.39 -1.86
CA GLU A 37 -3.59 9.22 -0.60
C GLU A 37 -2.18 8.72 -0.82
N TYR A 38 -1.29 9.04 0.12
CA TYR A 38 -0.04 8.33 0.27
C TYR A 38 -0.35 6.93 0.78
N GLU A 39 0.50 6.00 0.47
CA GLU A 39 0.31 4.64 0.95
C GLU A 39 1.62 4.03 1.38
N ILE A 40 1.60 3.34 2.52
CA ILE A 40 2.72 2.52 2.94
C ILE A 40 2.18 1.10 3.00
N THR A 41 2.72 0.24 2.15
CA THR A 41 2.27 -1.16 2.09
C THR A 41 3.36 -2.08 2.57
N VAL A 42 2.97 -3.05 3.39
CA VAL A 42 3.87 -4.09 3.89
C VAL A 42 3.41 -5.42 3.37
N VAL A 43 4.32 -6.18 2.79
CA VAL A 43 4.03 -7.52 2.32
C VAL A 43 4.46 -8.48 3.43
N PHE A 44 3.50 -9.03 4.14
CA PHE A 44 3.81 -9.98 5.21
C PHE A 44 4.03 -11.38 4.66
N SER A 45 3.29 -11.76 3.64
CA SER A 45 3.43 -13.08 3.03
C SER A 45 3.04 -13.02 1.57
N GLY A 46 3.90 -13.54 0.72
CA GLY A 46 3.66 -13.60 -0.72
C GLY A 46 4.78 -12.94 -1.50
N ASN A 47 4.91 -13.33 -2.75
CA ASN A 47 5.95 -12.83 -3.64
C ASN A 47 5.36 -12.69 -5.03
N GLY A 48 5.94 -11.85 -5.85
CA GLY A 48 5.46 -11.66 -7.20
C GLY A 48 6.08 -10.46 -7.89
N GLN A 49 5.28 -9.79 -8.71
CA GLN A 49 5.72 -8.62 -9.46
C GLN A 49 4.87 -7.42 -9.07
N ARG A 50 5.52 -6.32 -8.79
CA ARG A 50 4.85 -5.06 -8.53
C ARG A 50 4.89 -4.23 -9.79
N VAL A 51 3.75 -3.74 -10.22
CA VAL A 51 3.65 -2.87 -11.39
C VAL A 51 3.42 -1.46 -10.90
N THR A 52 4.33 -0.55 -11.22
CA THR A 52 4.19 0.85 -10.83
C THR A 52 4.51 1.70 -12.04
N ASN A 53 3.59 2.61 -12.36
CA ASN A 53 3.75 3.47 -13.51
C ASN A 53 4.11 2.62 -14.74
N ASP A 54 5.30 2.75 -15.29
CA ASP A 54 5.70 1.96 -16.45
C ASP A 54 6.69 0.86 -16.11
N PHE A 55 6.86 0.57 -14.85
CA PHE A 55 7.86 -0.39 -14.42
C PHE A 55 7.23 -1.61 -13.77
N THR A 56 7.88 -2.75 -13.97
CA THR A 56 7.52 -3.98 -13.30
C THR A 56 8.78 -4.49 -12.62
N GLU A 57 8.66 -4.78 -11.34
CA GLU A 57 9.80 -5.28 -10.57
C GLU A 57 9.33 -6.32 -9.56
N PRO A 58 10.20 -7.24 -9.19
CA PRO A 58 9.81 -8.27 -8.23
C PRO A 58 9.59 -7.68 -6.83
N PHE A 59 8.64 -8.24 -6.10
CA PHE A 59 8.47 -7.93 -4.70
C PHE A 59 8.55 -9.22 -3.89
N ARG A 60 8.87 -9.09 -2.62
CA ARG A 60 9.03 -10.23 -1.71
C ARG A 60 8.35 -9.98 -0.41
N GLU A 61 8.07 -11.07 0.30
CA GLU A 61 7.57 -10.92 1.65
C GLU A 61 8.60 -10.18 2.50
N GLY A 62 8.11 -9.38 3.41
CA GLY A 62 8.95 -8.54 4.25
C GLY A 62 9.19 -7.15 3.69
N GLU A 63 8.80 -6.89 2.45
CA GLU A 63 9.06 -5.63 1.81
C GLU A 63 8.10 -4.55 2.26
N VAL A 64 8.61 -3.34 2.39
CA VAL A 64 7.80 -2.17 2.71
C VAL A 64 7.95 -1.17 1.56
N VAL A 65 6.84 -0.72 1.05
CA VAL A 65 6.84 0.20 -0.09
C VAL A 65 6.07 1.46 0.26
N VAL A 66 6.62 2.60 -0.10
CA VAL A 66 5.96 3.90 0.09
C VAL A 66 5.54 4.41 -1.28
N LEU A 67 4.27 4.70 -1.42
CA LEU A 67 3.70 5.16 -2.69
C LEU A 67 3.15 6.57 -2.51
N PRO A 68 3.58 7.53 -3.34
CA PRO A 68 3.04 8.88 -3.26
C PRO A 68 1.62 8.97 -3.83
N PRO A 69 0.95 10.10 -3.62
CA PRO A 69 -0.41 10.28 -4.15
C PRO A 69 -0.47 10.12 -5.66
N TYR A 70 -1.54 9.52 -6.12
CA TYR A 70 -1.83 9.34 -7.55
C TYR A 70 -0.77 8.52 -8.30
N PHE A 71 0.02 7.76 -7.58
CA PHE A 71 1.04 6.94 -8.22
C PHE A 71 0.42 5.59 -8.59
N PRO A 72 0.29 5.27 -9.88
CA PRO A 72 -0.36 4.01 -10.28
C PRO A 72 0.43 2.80 -9.81
N HIS A 73 -0.27 1.84 -9.26
CA HIS A 73 0.38 0.65 -8.71
C HIS A 73 -0.55 -0.55 -8.72
N GLY A 74 0.03 -1.72 -8.75
CA GLY A 74 -0.69 -2.98 -8.69
C GLY A 74 0.26 -4.09 -8.31
N TRP A 75 -0.31 -5.21 -7.88
CA TRP A 75 0.46 -6.35 -7.40
C TRP A 75 0.01 -7.59 -8.14
N VAL A 76 0.96 -8.34 -8.65
CA VAL A 76 0.68 -9.62 -9.31
C VAL A 76 1.43 -10.69 -8.52
N TYR A 77 0.70 -11.48 -7.76
CA TYR A 77 1.31 -12.53 -6.95
C TYR A 77 1.65 -13.75 -7.81
N ASP A 78 2.75 -14.40 -7.50
CA ASP A 78 3.15 -15.61 -8.20
C ASP A 78 2.85 -16.79 -7.28
N LYS A 79 1.92 -17.63 -7.69
CA LYS A 79 1.49 -18.75 -6.87
C LYS A 79 2.65 -19.66 -6.48
N ALA A 80 3.58 -19.85 -7.39
CA ALA A 80 4.71 -20.75 -7.14
C ALA A 80 5.63 -20.22 -6.06
N LEU A 81 5.57 -18.91 -5.77
CA LEU A 81 6.43 -18.27 -4.78
C LEU A 81 5.67 -17.89 -3.51
N CYS A 82 4.44 -18.33 -3.39
CA CYS A 82 3.64 -18.05 -2.20
C CYS A 82 3.70 -19.23 -1.23
N ALA A 83 3.21 -18.99 -0.02
CA ALA A 83 3.25 -20.00 1.02
C ALA A 83 2.45 -21.25 0.61
N PRO A 84 2.85 -22.44 1.06
CA PRO A 84 2.15 -23.67 0.69
C PRO A 84 0.70 -23.71 1.14
N ASP A 85 0.32 -22.95 2.16
CA ASP A 85 -1.06 -22.91 2.63
C ASP A 85 -1.97 -22.12 1.70
N GLY A 86 -1.42 -21.50 0.68
CA GLY A 86 -2.22 -20.74 -0.26
C GLY A 86 -2.64 -19.37 0.22
N MET A 87 -2.10 -18.92 1.34
CA MET A 87 -2.46 -17.63 1.91
C MET A 87 -1.45 -16.55 1.56
N ILE A 88 -1.94 -15.34 1.38
CA ILE A 88 -1.10 -14.16 1.23
C ILE A 88 -1.57 -13.15 2.27
N GLU A 89 -0.67 -12.28 2.66
CA GLU A 89 -0.97 -11.35 3.74
C GLU A 89 -0.27 -10.03 3.51
N ASN A 90 -1.01 -8.94 3.67
CA ASN A 90 -0.42 -7.61 3.53
C ASN A 90 -1.11 -6.60 4.44
N GLY A 91 -0.45 -5.49 4.64
CA GLY A 91 -0.98 -4.37 5.39
C GLY A 91 -0.77 -3.10 4.60
N SER A 92 -1.67 -2.16 4.73
CA SER A 92 -1.61 -0.93 3.97
C SER A 92 -2.09 0.22 4.85
N LEU A 93 -1.26 1.25 4.96
CA LEU A 93 -1.58 2.46 5.69
C LEU A 93 -1.74 3.57 4.66
N GLN A 94 -2.88 4.24 4.67
CA GLN A 94 -3.15 5.30 3.73
C GLN A 94 -3.50 6.59 4.45
N PHE A 95 -2.98 7.72 3.97
CA PHE A 95 -3.16 8.99 4.64
C PHE A 95 -2.99 10.13 3.65
N GLY A 96 -3.58 11.26 3.97
CA GLY A 96 -3.48 12.45 3.13
C GLY A 96 -2.34 13.34 3.55
N GLU A 97 -2.14 14.39 2.77
CA GLU A 97 -1.08 15.35 3.04
C GLU A 97 -1.25 16.04 4.39
N GLU A 98 -2.48 16.22 4.82
CA GLU A 98 -2.74 16.86 6.11
C GLU A 98 -2.11 16.12 7.27
N PHE A 99 -2.07 14.81 7.17
CA PHE A 99 -1.46 14.00 8.22
C PHE A 99 0.03 14.30 8.34
N LEU A 100 0.70 14.46 7.20
CA LEU A 100 2.12 14.79 7.17
C LEU A 100 2.37 16.18 7.76
N VAL A 101 1.51 17.13 7.41
CA VAL A 101 1.63 18.48 7.94
C VAL A 101 1.49 18.46 9.44
N GLN A 102 0.52 17.72 9.96
CA GLN A 102 0.32 17.59 11.40
C GLN A 102 1.51 16.96 12.08
N LEU A 103 2.11 15.95 11.47
CA LEU A 103 3.30 15.34 12.05
C LEU A 103 4.44 16.34 12.15
N SER A 104 4.63 17.17 11.12
CA SER A 104 5.73 18.12 11.11
C SER A 104 5.52 19.21 12.15
N GLN A 105 4.27 19.54 12.45
CA GLN A 105 3.95 20.52 13.48
C GLN A 105 4.11 19.94 14.88
N LEU A 106 3.89 18.64 14.99
CA LEU A 106 3.99 17.97 16.27
C LEU A 106 5.44 17.81 16.69
N SER A 107 6.31 17.54 15.74
CA SER A 107 7.72 17.35 16.04
C SER A 107 8.57 17.72 14.82
N PRO A 108 9.60 18.56 15.02
CA PRO A 108 10.48 18.95 13.91
C PRO A 108 11.21 17.80 13.24
N GLU A 109 11.36 16.70 13.95
CA GLU A 109 12.02 15.52 13.36
C GLU A 109 11.28 14.97 12.16
N PHE A 110 10.00 15.27 12.01
CA PHE A 110 9.23 14.78 10.88
C PHE A 110 9.33 15.67 9.65
N GLN A 111 10.04 16.80 9.74
CA GLN A 111 10.17 17.69 8.60
C GLN A 111 10.74 17.02 7.36
N PRO A 112 11.78 16.19 7.46
CA PRO A 112 12.31 15.54 6.27
C PRO A 112 11.31 14.61 5.59
N VAL A 113 10.42 14.00 6.37
CA VAL A 113 9.40 13.12 5.81
C VAL A 113 8.39 13.91 5.00
N VAL A 114 8.04 15.09 5.47
CA VAL A 114 7.05 15.92 4.79
C VAL A 114 7.58 16.45 3.46
N ARG A 115 8.87 16.64 3.38
CA ARG A 115 9.46 17.19 2.16
C ARG A 115 9.71 16.22 1.06
N PHE A 116 9.53 14.96 1.35
CA PHE A 116 9.87 13.97 0.36
C PHE A 116 8.92 13.86 -0.82
#